data_62fb69f34fe3dd0089f40823dc0875c3
#
_entry.id   62fb69f34fe3dd0089f40823dc0875c3
#
_cell.length_a   1.000
_cell.length_b   1.000
_cell.length_c   1.000
_cell.angle_alpha   90.00
_cell.angle_beta   90.00
_cell.angle_gamma   90.00
#
_symmetry.space_group_name_H-M   'P 1'
#
loop_
_entity.id
_entity.type
_entity.pdbx_description
1 polymer ?
#
loop_
_entity_poly.entity_id
_entity_poly.type
_entity_poly.pdbx_seq_one_letter_code
_entity_poly.pdbx_strand_id
1 'polypeptide(L)'
;VTQPGFAFDAGGAPLLGELLVRDFGVAPAAIERALTKQRDDGGGLLGQILVTLKLIDEDQLAAALGLQAEMPALRDLPKADDIPAELFEAVPINFAKQHRVLPIAKDPESGRVQVAICDPFALDVLDDIAVLLGGAVDPVVASPTKIVEHINKAYGRLRQGAELDPDHKKDEGEDEFGQGEELVDILDLNDEAPIIRWVNSLMFQAVKERASDIHIEPGEKDVVVRFRVDGALREAKRAPRKFLASILARVKIMAGLNIAEKRLPQDGRIRRKIAGKDVDMRVATVPTATGERITTRLLDRSSVLLGLADIGMAEDTLESIRGIIRRPYGILLVTGPTGSGKTTTLYACLSEINAPDVNILTVEDPVEYQLEGISQTQVNPKIELTFASGLRSFLRHDPDVIMVGEIRDRETAEIAITASLTGHFVFSTVHTNDAAGGITRLTDMNIEPFLIASSVCGLMAQRLVRRPCYECARLVRPSEALLRELGLEPDRFYAGAYQLPGVKGQRNLPTGHILEPAGCPACGGIGYRGRTGVYEMLVVNDAVRQLAMQKADAGAIRDAAIAAGMVSLRAEGARKVLQGLTTAEEVLLATADAS
;
A
#
# COMPACT_ATOMS: atom_id res chain seq x y z
N VAL A 1 45.46 -17.09 -39.27
CA VAL A 1 45.01 -16.65 -37.93
C VAL A 1 44.17 -15.40 -38.17
N THR A 2 42.87 -15.60 -38.41
CA THR A 2 41.87 -14.54 -38.61
C THR A 2 41.49 -13.95 -37.25
N GLN A 3 41.68 -12.64 -37.09
CA GLN A 3 41.15 -11.86 -35.95
C GLN A 3 39.64 -11.95 -35.94
N PRO A 4 38.97 -12.16 -34.78
CA PRO A 4 37.53 -12.06 -34.68
C PRO A 4 37.14 -10.58 -34.82
N GLY A 5 36.37 -10.26 -35.87
CA GLY A 5 35.86 -8.94 -36.13
C GLY A 5 34.83 -8.53 -35.06
N PHE A 6 35.07 -7.43 -34.40
CA PHE A 6 34.09 -6.74 -33.61
C PHE A 6 33.02 -6.16 -34.55
N ALA A 7 31.77 -6.54 -34.37
CA ALA A 7 30.66 -6.01 -35.15
C ALA A 7 30.36 -4.59 -34.72
N PHE A 8 30.43 -3.63 -35.63
CA PHE A 8 29.96 -2.26 -35.46
C PHE A 8 28.43 -2.27 -35.54
N ASP A 9 27.76 -1.65 -34.56
CA ASP A 9 26.37 -1.26 -34.72
C ASP A 9 26.36 0.02 -35.58
N ALA A 10 25.61 -0.02 -36.68
CA ALA A 10 25.65 1.04 -37.70
C ALA A 10 24.92 2.30 -37.22
N GLY A 11 25.61 3.18 -36.49
CA GLY A 11 25.16 4.53 -36.17
C GLY A 11 25.34 5.00 -34.73
N GLY A 12 26.17 4.37 -33.90
CA GLY A 12 26.27 4.70 -32.50
C GLY A 12 27.70 4.99 -31.99
N ALA A 13 27.76 5.54 -30.77
CA ALA A 13 28.97 5.74 -30.01
C ALA A 13 29.76 4.43 -29.84
N PRO A 14 31.11 4.48 -29.73
CA PRO A 14 31.95 3.30 -29.60
C PRO A 14 31.62 2.50 -28.34
N LEU A 15 31.69 1.17 -28.44
CA LEU A 15 31.41 0.28 -27.31
C LEU A 15 32.47 0.48 -26.20
N LEU A 16 32.04 0.40 -24.94
CA LEU A 16 32.91 0.58 -23.78
C LEU A 16 34.19 -0.29 -23.84
N GLY A 17 34.05 -1.55 -24.26
CA GLY A 17 35.19 -2.45 -24.39
C GLY A 17 36.19 -2.00 -25.44
N GLU A 18 35.74 -1.40 -26.55
CA GLU A 18 36.61 -0.86 -27.63
C GLU A 18 37.36 0.39 -27.15
N LEU A 19 36.66 1.30 -26.43
CA LEU A 19 37.28 2.48 -25.82
C LEU A 19 38.37 2.08 -24.82
N LEU A 20 38.10 1.11 -23.97
CA LEU A 20 39.05 0.64 -22.96
C LEU A 20 40.31 0.05 -23.61
N VAL A 21 40.19 -0.68 -24.72
CA VAL A 21 41.34 -1.22 -25.45
C VAL A 21 42.11 -0.12 -26.19
N ARG A 22 41.39 0.76 -26.89
CA ARG A 22 41.99 1.77 -27.76
C ARG A 22 42.67 2.91 -26.99
N ASP A 23 41.97 3.44 -25.98
CA ASP A 23 42.34 4.70 -25.32
C ASP A 23 42.98 4.47 -23.93
N PHE A 24 42.71 3.34 -23.29
CA PHE A 24 43.22 3.03 -21.94
C PHE A 24 44.20 1.85 -21.92
N GLY A 25 44.52 1.24 -23.09
CA GLY A 25 45.51 0.19 -23.19
C GLY A 25 45.14 -1.11 -22.49
N VAL A 26 43.87 -1.34 -22.25
CA VAL A 26 43.37 -2.59 -21.61
C VAL A 26 43.57 -3.74 -22.60
N ALA A 27 44.17 -4.84 -22.15
CA ALA A 27 44.43 -5.99 -23.00
C ALA A 27 43.10 -6.60 -23.52
N PRO A 28 42.97 -6.91 -24.84
CA PRO A 28 41.74 -7.53 -25.36
C PRO A 28 41.31 -8.80 -24.61
N ALA A 29 42.27 -9.62 -24.18
CA ALA A 29 42.01 -10.81 -23.37
C ALA A 29 41.32 -10.50 -22.01
N ALA A 30 41.52 -9.30 -21.45
CA ALA A 30 40.82 -8.87 -20.22
C ALA A 30 39.34 -8.59 -20.49
N ILE A 31 39.03 -7.98 -21.63
CA ILE A 31 37.65 -7.74 -22.06
C ILE A 31 36.92 -9.08 -22.31
N GLU A 32 37.56 -10.03 -22.99
CA GLU A 32 36.98 -11.36 -23.24
C GLU A 32 36.69 -12.12 -21.94
N ARG A 33 37.60 -12.04 -20.95
CA ARG A 33 37.38 -12.66 -19.64
C ARG A 33 36.17 -12.04 -18.92
N ALA A 34 35.99 -10.72 -18.97
CA ALA A 34 34.87 -10.04 -18.36
C ALA A 34 33.55 -10.37 -19.08
N LEU A 35 33.55 -10.46 -20.42
CA LEU A 35 32.38 -10.87 -21.21
C LEU A 35 32.00 -12.34 -20.97
N THR A 36 32.99 -13.23 -20.76
CA THR A 36 32.72 -14.61 -20.38
C THR A 36 32.04 -14.68 -19.01
N LYS A 37 32.61 -13.97 -18.04
CA LYS A 37 32.03 -13.91 -16.70
C LYS A 37 30.63 -13.27 -16.69
N GLN A 38 30.39 -12.24 -17.51
CA GLN A 38 29.06 -11.65 -17.70
C GLN A 38 28.01 -12.68 -18.17
N ARG A 39 28.41 -13.57 -19.10
CA ARG A 39 27.54 -14.64 -19.59
C ARG A 39 27.29 -15.72 -18.53
N ASP A 40 28.35 -16.10 -17.80
CA ASP A 40 28.28 -17.15 -16.77
C ASP A 40 27.42 -16.70 -15.56
N ASP A 41 27.50 -15.43 -15.18
CA ASP A 41 26.75 -14.82 -14.07
C ASP A 41 25.30 -14.42 -14.47
N GLY A 42 24.89 -14.63 -15.74
CA GLY A 42 23.56 -14.34 -16.24
C GLY A 42 23.25 -12.85 -16.45
N GLY A 43 24.27 -11.98 -16.56
CA GLY A 43 24.10 -10.54 -16.82
C GLY A 43 25.03 -9.64 -15.99
N GLY A 44 24.72 -8.34 -15.94
CA GLY A 44 25.50 -7.33 -15.22
C GLY A 44 26.23 -6.34 -16.16
N LEU A 45 26.70 -5.22 -15.61
CA LEU A 45 27.39 -4.19 -16.37
C LEU A 45 28.86 -4.57 -16.57
N LEU A 46 29.32 -4.61 -17.84
CA LEU A 46 30.70 -4.98 -18.23
C LEU A 46 31.74 -4.17 -17.43
N GLY A 47 31.53 -2.86 -17.27
CA GLY A 47 32.46 -2.00 -16.54
C GLY A 47 32.60 -2.40 -15.07
N GLN A 48 31.52 -2.75 -14.39
CA GLN A 48 31.57 -3.21 -13.00
C GLN A 48 32.28 -4.56 -12.86
N ILE A 49 32.08 -5.46 -13.82
CA ILE A 49 32.76 -6.76 -13.84
C ILE A 49 34.26 -6.58 -14.00
N LEU A 50 34.70 -5.68 -14.90
CA LEU A 50 36.12 -5.37 -15.11
C LEU A 50 36.78 -4.83 -13.85
N VAL A 51 36.10 -3.91 -13.12
CA VAL A 51 36.60 -3.39 -11.84
C VAL A 51 36.65 -4.49 -10.76
N THR A 52 35.60 -5.31 -10.65
CA THR A 52 35.54 -6.43 -9.69
C THR A 52 36.66 -7.45 -9.94
N LEU A 53 37.00 -7.71 -11.20
CA LEU A 53 38.11 -8.59 -11.59
C LEU A 53 39.48 -7.91 -11.48
N LYS A 54 39.53 -6.62 -11.06
CA LYS A 54 40.75 -5.79 -10.96
C LYS A 54 41.51 -5.69 -12.27
N LEU A 55 40.80 -5.69 -13.39
CA LEU A 55 41.36 -5.55 -14.72
C LEU A 55 41.50 -4.08 -15.14
N ILE A 56 40.66 -3.21 -14.54
CA ILE A 56 40.72 -1.75 -14.60
C ILE A 56 40.43 -1.19 -13.21
N ASP A 57 40.79 0.07 -12.97
CA ASP A 57 40.36 0.82 -11.80
C ASP A 57 39.09 1.63 -12.08
N GLU A 58 38.49 2.17 -11.01
CA GLU A 58 37.26 2.97 -11.12
C GLU A 58 37.47 4.30 -11.87
N ASP A 59 38.65 4.90 -11.79
CA ASP A 59 38.97 6.15 -12.50
C ASP A 59 39.08 5.90 -14.01
N GLN A 60 39.67 4.77 -14.41
CA GLN A 60 39.68 4.35 -15.81
C GLN A 60 38.28 4.07 -16.34
N LEU A 61 37.42 3.44 -15.54
CA LEU A 61 36.02 3.21 -15.91
C LEU A 61 35.28 4.54 -16.07
N ALA A 62 35.42 5.46 -15.11
CA ALA A 62 34.76 6.77 -15.15
C ALA A 62 35.20 7.58 -16.39
N ALA A 63 36.49 7.58 -16.70
CA ALA A 63 37.03 8.25 -17.88
C ALA A 63 36.50 7.63 -19.19
N ALA A 64 36.43 6.29 -19.28
CA ALA A 64 35.89 5.61 -20.45
C ALA A 64 34.38 5.86 -20.63
N LEU A 65 33.60 5.86 -19.57
CA LEU A 65 32.18 6.20 -19.61
C LEU A 65 31.96 7.67 -19.98
N GLY A 66 32.80 8.59 -19.49
CA GLY A 66 32.77 9.99 -19.88
C GLY A 66 33.01 10.18 -21.40
N LEU A 67 34.00 9.48 -21.97
CA LEU A 67 34.25 9.49 -23.42
C LEU A 67 33.07 8.91 -24.21
N GLN A 68 32.45 7.83 -23.70
CA GLN A 68 31.30 7.20 -24.36
C GLN A 68 30.06 8.10 -24.37
N ALA A 69 29.86 8.87 -23.31
CA ALA A 69 28.72 9.77 -23.15
C ALA A 69 28.99 11.22 -23.61
N GLU A 70 30.18 11.48 -24.17
CA GLU A 70 30.64 12.84 -24.53
C GLU A 70 30.59 13.83 -23.36
N MET A 71 30.81 13.36 -22.14
CA MET A 71 30.83 14.13 -20.91
C MET A 71 32.25 14.25 -20.35
N PRO A 72 32.63 15.37 -19.73
CA PRO A 72 33.92 15.48 -19.07
C PRO A 72 34.03 14.51 -17.90
N ALA A 73 35.19 13.89 -17.72
CA ALA A 73 35.47 13.03 -16.57
C ALA A 73 36.50 13.70 -15.65
N LEU A 74 36.24 13.68 -14.35
CA LEU A 74 37.15 14.21 -13.34
C LEU A 74 37.83 13.07 -12.57
N ARG A 75 39.15 13.07 -12.61
CA ARG A 75 39.94 12.11 -11.83
C ARG A 75 39.92 12.49 -10.35
N ASP A 76 40.01 13.79 -10.02
CA ASP A 76 39.96 14.31 -8.66
C ASP A 76 38.84 15.33 -8.53
N LEU A 77 38.01 15.14 -7.52
CA LEU A 77 36.95 16.09 -7.17
C LEU A 77 37.52 17.27 -6.37
N PRO A 78 36.92 18.46 -6.44
CA PRO A 78 37.25 19.60 -5.59
C PRO A 78 37.23 19.15 -4.12
N LYS A 79 38.11 19.73 -3.29
CA LYS A 79 38.08 19.42 -1.86
C LYS A 79 36.67 19.70 -1.29
N ALA A 80 36.19 18.81 -0.44
CA ALA A 80 34.87 18.99 0.17
C ALA A 80 34.71 20.35 0.85
N ASP A 81 35.84 20.94 1.30
CA ASP A 81 35.91 22.25 1.93
C ASP A 81 35.72 23.43 0.96
N ASP A 82 35.93 23.23 -0.31
CA ASP A 82 35.83 24.27 -1.33
C ASP A 82 34.44 24.28 -2.02
N ILE A 83 33.59 23.30 -1.68
CA ILE A 83 32.25 23.18 -2.27
C ILE A 83 31.25 24.04 -1.46
N PRO A 84 30.47 24.93 -2.09
CA PRO A 84 29.49 25.79 -1.39
C PRO A 84 28.44 24.99 -0.63
N ALA A 85 28.21 25.32 0.63
CA ALA A 85 27.26 24.64 1.51
C ALA A 85 25.81 24.66 0.95
N GLU A 86 25.42 25.75 0.30
CA GLU A 86 24.12 25.95 -0.32
C GLU A 86 23.75 24.85 -1.33
N LEU A 87 24.74 24.25 -1.98
CA LEU A 87 24.52 23.18 -2.96
C LEU A 87 24.11 21.85 -2.29
N PHE A 88 24.52 21.63 -1.03
CA PHE A 88 24.17 20.42 -0.28
C PHE A 88 22.81 20.56 0.41
N GLU A 89 22.43 21.78 0.80
CA GLU A 89 21.12 22.03 1.42
C GLU A 89 19.96 21.72 0.47
N ALA A 90 20.17 21.89 -0.83
CA ALA A 90 19.18 21.61 -1.84
C ALA A 90 19.05 20.12 -2.17
N VAL A 91 20.11 19.31 -1.98
CA VAL A 91 20.16 17.90 -2.37
C VAL A 91 20.17 17.01 -1.12
N PRO A 92 19.15 16.17 -0.88
CA PRO A 92 19.13 15.28 0.28
C PRO A 92 20.29 14.28 0.26
N ILE A 93 20.97 14.08 1.40
CA ILE A 93 22.13 13.15 1.51
C ILE A 93 21.77 11.72 1.07
N ASN A 94 20.55 11.26 1.35
CA ASN A 94 20.11 9.93 0.94
C ASN A 94 19.99 9.81 -0.57
N PHE A 95 19.51 10.85 -1.26
CA PHE A 95 19.48 10.93 -2.71
C PHE A 95 20.90 10.93 -3.27
N ALA A 96 21.77 11.79 -2.74
CA ALA A 96 23.17 11.87 -3.14
C ALA A 96 23.89 10.51 -3.00
N LYS A 97 23.69 9.80 -1.87
CA LYS A 97 24.27 8.47 -1.63
C LYS A 97 23.67 7.37 -2.50
N GLN A 98 22.36 7.36 -2.66
CA GLN A 98 21.65 6.33 -3.43
C GLN A 98 22.04 6.38 -4.90
N HIS A 99 22.07 7.58 -5.48
CA HIS A 99 22.37 7.79 -6.90
C HIS A 99 23.84 8.10 -7.16
N ARG A 100 24.66 8.24 -6.11
CA ARG A 100 26.10 8.60 -6.19
C ARG A 100 26.30 9.84 -7.03
N VAL A 101 25.61 10.92 -6.62
CA VAL A 101 25.66 12.24 -7.26
C VAL A 101 26.07 13.30 -6.25
N LEU A 102 26.86 14.29 -6.68
CA LEU A 102 27.33 15.35 -5.80
C LEU A 102 27.44 16.65 -6.59
N PRO A 103 26.70 17.72 -6.23
CA PRO A 103 26.97 19.05 -6.77
C PRO A 103 28.32 19.55 -6.24
N ILE A 104 29.21 20.00 -7.16
CA ILE A 104 30.61 20.29 -6.82
C ILE A 104 31.00 21.75 -7.04
N ALA A 105 30.34 22.46 -7.94
CA ALA A 105 30.62 23.86 -8.20
C ALA A 105 29.39 24.55 -8.81
N LYS A 106 29.30 25.87 -8.67
CA LYS A 106 28.32 26.71 -9.36
C LYS A 106 29.05 27.76 -10.18
N ASP A 107 28.75 27.80 -11.47
CA ASP A 107 29.29 28.82 -12.35
C ASP A 107 28.66 30.18 -12.02
N PRO A 108 29.46 31.20 -11.67
CA PRO A 108 28.93 32.49 -11.25
C PRO A 108 28.32 33.31 -12.42
N GLU A 109 28.70 33.02 -13.67
CA GLU A 109 28.20 33.76 -14.84
C GLU A 109 26.90 33.16 -15.38
N SER A 110 26.88 31.82 -15.57
CA SER A 110 25.72 31.13 -16.13
C SER A 110 24.71 30.64 -15.09
N GLY A 111 25.11 30.58 -13.80
CA GLY A 111 24.31 30.03 -12.71
C GLY A 111 24.14 28.51 -12.77
N ARG A 112 24.75 27.80 -13.73
CA ARG A 112 24.71 26.36 -13.88
C ARG A 112 25.51 25.67 -12.79
N VAL A 113 25.04 24.52 -12.35
CA VAL A 113 25.70 23.75 -11.29
C VAL A 113 26.39 22.54 -11.89
N GLN A 114 27.70 22.43 -11.66
CA GLN A 114 28.46 21.25 -12.04
C GLN A 114 28.17 20.11 -11.05
N VAL A 115 27.80 18.93 -11.57
CA VAL A 115 27.38 17.78 -10.77
C VAL A 115 28.21 16.56 -11.12
N ALA A 116 28.92 16.02 -10.13
CA ALA A 116 29.64 14.75 -10.27
C ALA A 116 28.67 13.58 -10.20
N ILE A 117 28.75 12.67 -11.18
CA ILE A 117 27.91 11.46 -11.31
C ILE A 117 28.79 10.24 -11.61
N CYS A 118 28.33 9.05 -11.23
CA CYS A 118 29.06 7.81 -11.58
C CYS A 118 28.50 7.10 -12.83
N ASP A 119 27.25 7.37 -13.21
CA ASP A 119 26.58 6.81 -14.37
C ASP A 119 26.08 7.94 -15.29
N PRO A 120 26.74 8.22 -16.42
CA PRO A 120 26.36 9.29 -17.32
C PRO A 120 25.07 9.02 -18.10
N PHE A 121 24.56 7.78 -18.09
CA PHE A 121 23.34 7.38 -18.78
C PHE A 121 22.09 7.43 -17.89
N ALA A 122 22.24 7.73 -16.60
CA ALA A 122 21.13 7.94 -15.67
C ALA A 122 20.51 9.34 -15.85
N LEU A 123 19.86 9.59 -16.99
CA LEU A 123 19.30 10.91 -17.36
C LEU A 123 18.18 11.34 -16.41
N ASP A 124 17.41 10.41 -15.89
CA ASP A 124 16.38 10.63 -14.86
C ASP A 124 16.96 11.24 -13.58
N VAL A 125 18.14 10.79 -13.17
CA VAL A 125 18.84 11.33 -11.99
C VAL A 125 19.33 12.76 -12.26
N LEU A 126 19.77 13.05 -13.48
CA LEU A 126 20.19 14.41 -13.88
C LEU A 126 19.01 15.38 -13.90
N ASP A 127 17.86 14.95 -14.40
CA ASP A 127 16.63 15.74 -14.38
C ASP A 127 16.16 16.00 -12.93
N ASP A 128 16.20 14.99 -12.09
CA ASP A 128 15.83 15.12 -10.68
C ASP A 128 16.73 16.11 -9.93
N ILE A 129 18.05 16.02 -10.12
CA ILE A 129 18.99 16.93 -9.46
C ILE A 129 18.89 18.37 -9.98
N ALA A 130 18.60 18.56 -11.27
CA ALA A 130 18.33 19.86 -11.85
C ALA A 130 17.10 20.53 -11.22
N VAL A 131 16.05 19.76 -10.93
CA VAL A 131 14.85 20.22 -10.21
C VAL A 131 15.18 20.57 -8.76
N LEU A 132 15.98 19.77 -8.07
CA LEU A 132 16.38 20.01 -6.68
C LEU A 132 17.23 21.28 -6.55
N LEU A 133 18.14 21.51 -7.51
CA LEU A 133 19.00 22.69 -7.54
C LEU A 133 18.32 23.93 -8.13
N GLY A 134 17.12 23.78 -8.69
CA GLY A 134 16.33 24.88 -9.26
C GLY A 134 16.90 25.45 -10.57
N GLY A 135 17.74 24.72 -11.30
CA GLY A 135 18.40 25.19 -12.51
C GLY A 135 19.06 24.09 -13.34
N ALA A 136 19.62 24.46 -14.49
CA ALA A 136 20.32 23.55 -15.36
C ALA A 136 21.64 23.07 -14.72
N VAL A 137 21.97 21.79 -14.93
CA VAL A 137 23.20 21.18 -14.43
C VAL A 137 24.16 20.84 -15.55
N ASP A 138 25.44 20.81 -15.22
CA ASP A 138 26.53 20.36 -16.08
C ASP A 138 27.14 19.07 -15.48
N PRO A 139 26.80 17.89 -16.01
CA PRO A 139 27.28 16.64 -15.46
C PRO A 139 28.76 16.40 -15.78
N VAL A 140 29.48 15.84 -14.80
CA VAL A 140 30.85 15.37 -14.94
C VAL A 140 30.95 13.96 -14.36
N VAL A 141 31.66 13.06 -15.05
CA VAL A 141 31.76 11.67 -14.61
C VAL A 141 32.93 11.51 -13.62
N ALA A 142 32.70 10.82 -12.50
CA ALA A 142 33.75 10.55 -11.52
C ALA A 142 33.57 9.17 -10.88
N SER A 143 34.65 8.69 -10.22
CA SER A 143 34.65 7.40 -9.53
C SER A 143 33.58 7.34 -8.43
N PRO A 144 32.76 6.27 -8.36
CA PRO A 144 31.71 6.11 -7.34
C PRO A 144 32.27 6.16 -5.92
N THR A 145 33.44 5.60 -5.67
CA THR A 145 34.09 5.63 -4.35
C THR A 145 34.45 7.04 -3.94
N LYS A 146 35.01 7.84 -4.84
CA LYS A 146 35.37 9.24 -4.58
C LYS A 146 34.13 10.11 -4.33
N ILE A 147 33.07 9.92 -5.12
CA ILE A 147 31.81 10.62 -4.92
C ILE A 147 31.26 10.35 -3.51
N VAL A 148 31.19 9.08 -3.09
CA VAL A 148 30.68 8.70 -1.76
C VAL A 148 31.56 9.26 -0.63
N GLU A 149 32.88 9.22 -0.78
CA GLU A 149 33.79 9.84 0.20
C GLU A 149 33.56 11.35 0.35
N HIS A 150 33.41 12.05 -0.79
CA HIS A 150 33.15 13.48 -0.79
C HIS A 150 31.77 13.82 -0.24
N ILE A 151 30.73 13.03 -0.54
CA ILE A 151 29.41 13.15 0.08
C ILE A 151 29.54 13.08 1.61
N ASN A 152 30.21 12.06 2.14
CA ASN A 152 30.37 11.91 3.58
C ASN A 152 31.12 13.09 4.22
N LYS A 153 32.17 13.62 3.56
CA LYS A 153 32.93 14.77 4.05
C LYS A 153 32.13 16.07 3.95
N ALA A 154 31.49 16.33 2.82
CA ALA A 154 30.76 17.57 2.54
C ALA A 154 29.53 17.71 3.45
N TYR A 155 28.72 16.67 3.56
CA TYR A 155 27.56 16.69 4.44
C TYR A 155 27.93 16.59 5.95
N GLY A 156 29.11 16.04 6.29
CA GLY A 156 29.64 16.06 7.64
C GLY A 156 30.00 17.46 8.15
N ARG A 157 30.34 18.41 7.25
CA ARG A 157 30.62 19.82 7.60
C ARG A 157 29.37 20.60 7.97
N LEU A 158 28.26 20.35 7.31
CA LEU A 158 26.97 20.96 7.68
C LEU A 158 26.61 20.63 9.14
N ARG A 159 27.02 19.45 9.61
CA ARG A 159 26.84 19.03 11.00
C ARG A 159 27.67 19.86 11.99
N GLN A 160 28.94 20.11 11.67
CA GLN A 160 29.84 20.86 12.55
C GLN A 160 29.59 22.37 12.53
N GLY A 161 29.10 22.94 11.42
CA GLY A 161 28.77 24.35 11.30
C GLY A 161 27.51 24.77 12.08
N ALA A 162 26.57 23.85 12.26
CA ALA A 162 25.34 24.12 13.02
C ALA A 162 25.56 24.17 14.56
N GLU A 163 26.68 23.62 15.05
CA GLU A 163 27.04 23.67 16.48
C GLU A 163 27.76 24.96 16.91
N LEU A 164 28.15 25.84 15.96
CA LEU A 164 29.01 27.00 16.24
C LEU A 164 28.32 28.38 16.09
N ASP A 165 27.00 28.45 15.88
CA ASP A 165 26.27 29.72 15.82
C ASP A 165 25.41 29.93 17.08
N PRO A 166 25.86 30.81 18.05
CA PRO A 166 25.17 31.01 19.33
C PRO A 166 23.90 31.85 19.26
N ASP A 167 23.53 32.38 18.07
CA ASP A 167 22.45 33.37 17.93
C ASP A 167 21.11 32.85 17.37
N HIS A 168 20.96 31.55 17.17
CA HIS A 168 19.64 30.97 16.92
C HIS A 168 18.90 30.76 18.25
N LYS A 169 18.20 31.81 18.66
CA LYS A 169 17.19 31.75 19.71
C LYS A 169 16.23 30.59 19.43
N LYS A 170 16.23 29.66 20.36
CA LYS A 170 15.19 28.64 20.54
C LYS A 170 13.83 29.32 20.63
N ASP A 171 12.98 29.16 19.63
CA ASP A 171 11.55 29.23 19.83
C ASP A 171 11.16 27.91 20.50
N GLU A 172 11.09 27.98 21.82
CA GLU A 172 10.59 26.91 22.68
C GLU A 172 9.07 26.84 22.52
N GLY A 173 8.64 26.01 21.59
CA GLY A 173 7.33 25.37 21.63
C GLY A 173 7.53 24.02 22.28
N GLU A 174 7.18 23.93 23.56
CA GLU A 174 7.21 22.73 24.37
C GLU A 174 6.39 21.61 23.72
N ASP A 175 7.07 20.63 23.11
CA ASP A 175 6.52 19.32 22.85
C ASP A 175 7.03 18.36 23.93
N GLU A 176 6.22 18.19 24.96
CA GLU A 176 6.32 17.08 25.92
C GLU A 176 6.24 15.74 25.18
N PHE A 177 7.39 15.16 24.84
CA PHE A 177 7.47 13.76 24.46
C PHE A 177 8.26 12.99 25.51
N GLY A 178 7.51 12.13 26.23
CA GLY A 178 8.03 11.25 27.25
C GLY A 178 9.17 10.38 26.77
N GLN A 179 10.18 10.27 27.63
CA GLN A 179 11.29 9.33 27.55
C GLN A 179 10.75 7.89 27.56
N GLY A 180 11.19 7.05 26.61
CA GLY A 180 10.90 5.62 26.60
C GLY A 180 11.41 4.92 25.34
N GLU A 181 12.58 4.36 25.42
CA GLU A 181 13.15 3.18 24.77
C GLU A 181 12.98 2.96 23.24
N GLU A 182 14.13 2.92 22.55
CA GLU A 182 14.37 2.40 21.19
C GLU A 182 13.52 2.95 20.03
N LEU A 183 13.68 4.22 19.76
CA LEU A 183 13.17 4.91 18.58
C LEU A 183 14.28 5.13 17.53
N VAL A 184 14.92 4.06 17.09
CA VAL A 184 16.13 4.12 16.24
C VAL A 184 15.88 4.41 14.76
N ASP A 185 14.63 4.46 14.23
CA ASP A 185 14.43 4.39 12.77
C ASP A 185 14.08 5.69 12.02
N ILE A 186 13.46 6.66 12.67
CA ILE A 186 13.15 7.96 12.02
C ILE A 186 13.66 9.15 12.81
N LEU A 187 13.88 9.00 14.10
CA LEU A 187 14.29 10.06 15.02
C LEU A 187 15.82 10.23 15.15
N ASP A 188 16.61 9.31 14.62
CA ASP A 188 18.09 9.44 14.60
C ASP A 188 18.62 10.42 13.55
N LEU A 189 17.73 11.17 12.89
CA LEU A 189 18.07 12.14 11.88
C LEU A 189 17.89 13.57 12.42
N ASN A 190 18.59 13.90 13.48
CA ASN A 190 18.62 15.26 14.04
C ASN A 190 19.21 16.32 13.10
N ASP A 191 19.70 15.93 11.92
CA ASP A 191 20.38 16.80 10.95
C ASP A 191 19.68 16.92 9.60
N GLU A 192 18.41 16.52 9.47
CA GLU A 192 17.68 16.64 8.20
C GLU A 192 17.08 18.06 8.03
N ALA A 193 17.05 18.54 6.76
CA ALA A 193 16.36 19.78 6.40
C ALA A 193 14.94 19.83 6.99
N PRO A 194 14.43 21.00 7.41
CA PRO A 194 13.13 21.13 8.11
C PRO A 194 11.98 20.42 7.42
N ILE A 195 11.99 20.37 6.07
CA ILE A 195 10.95 19.70 5.29
C ILE A 195 11.00 18.19 5.41
N ILE A 196 12.20 17.62 5.55
CA ILE A 196 12.39 16.16 5.72
C ILE A 196 11.84 15.73 7.06
N ARG A 197 12.16 16.46 8.12
CA ARG A 197 11.59 16.24 9.47
C ARG A 197 10.08 16.37 9.46
N TRP A 198 9.55 17.37 8.75
CA TRP A 198 8.10 17.57 8.64
C TRP A 198 7.40 16.40 7.96
N VAL A 199 7.93 15.88 6.82
CA VAL A 199 7.36 14.70 6.13
C VAL A 199 7.49 13.44 6.99
N ASN A 200 8.64 13.24 7.65
CA ASN A 200 8.84 12.10 8.54
C ASN A 200 7.88 12.15 9.73
N SER A 201 7.71 13.34 10.38
CA SER A 201 6.76 13.52 11.47
C SER A 201 5.31 13.28 11.04
N LEU A 202 4.97 13.63 9.78
CA LEU A 202 3.66 13.37 9.21
C LEU A 202 3.38 11.86 9.09
N MET A 203 4.35 11.10 8.58
CA MET A 203 4.23 9.65 8.46
C MET A 203 4.14 8.97 9.82
N PHE A 204 4.97 9.41 10.77
CA PHE A 204 4.91 8.92 12.15
C PHE A 204 3.54 9.18 12.79
N GLN A 205 3.03 10.40 12.66
CA GLN A 205 1.71 10.76 13.19
C GLN A 205 0.61 9.92 12.54
N ALA A 206 0.65 9.70 11.22
CA ALA A 206 -0.33 8.87 10.53
C ALA A 206 -0.35 7.42 11.05
N VAL A 207 0.83 6.82 11.29
CA VAL A 207 0.93 5.47 11.87
C VAL A 207 0.43 5.46 13.33
N LYS A 208 0.81 6.44 14.15
CA LYS A 208 0.34 6.58 15.54
C LYS A 208 -1.19 6.69 15.61
N GLU A 209 -1.79 7.44 14.70
CA GLU A 209 -3.23 7.64 14.62
C GLU A 209 -3.98 6.52 13.88
N ARG A 210 -3.26 5.49 13.41
CA ARG A 210 -3.79 4.36 12.64
C ARG A 210 -4.54 4.81 11.38
N ALA A 211 -3.99 5.82 10.69
CA ALA A 211 -4.53 6.26 9.42
C ALA A 211 -4.35 5.15 8.37
N SER A 212 -5.37 4.94 7.54
CA SER A 212 -5.27 4.06 6.37
C SER A 212 -4.63 4.78 5.18
N ASP A 213 -4.87 6.09 5.06
CA ASP A 213 -4.36 6.90 3.95
C ASP A 213 -3.93 8.29 4.42
N ILE A 214 -2.87 8.82 3.79
CA ILE A 214 -2.43 10.21 3.90
C ILE A 214 -2.72 10.87 2.56
N HIS A 215 -3.43 11.99 2.58
CA HIS A 215 -3.69 12.81 1.40
C HIS A 215 -2.95 14.14 1.55
N ILE A 216 -2.06 14.44 0.61
CA ILE A 216 -1.36 15.73 0.52
C ILE A 216 -1.97 16.48 -0.66
N GLU A 217 -2.71 17.54 -0.37
CA GLU A 217 -3.57 18.22 -1.32
C GLU A 217 -3.12 19.66 -1.53
N PRO A 218 -2.73 20.03 -2.77
CA PRO A 218 -2.37 21.40 -3.07
C PRO A 218 -3.61 22.30 -3.12
N GLY A 219 -3.67 23.29 -2.25
CA GLY A 219 -4.65 24.36 -2.30
C GLY A 219 -4.08 25.60 -3.03
N GLU A 220 -4.85 26.68 -3.14
CA GLU A 220 -4.38 27.95 -3.73
C GLU A 220 -3.32 28.64 -2.85
N LYS A 221 -3.49 28.64 -1.54
CA LYS A 221 -2.63 29.32 -0.56
C LYS A 221 -1.82 28.34 0.28
N ASP A 222 -2.35 27.17 0.55
CA ASP A 222 -1.82 26.19 1.47
C ASP A 222 -1.68 24.82 0.82
N VAL A 223 -0.88 23.95 1.42
CA VAL A 223 -0.90 22.50 1.26
C VAL A 223 -1.67 21.94 2.44
N VAL A 224 -2.79 21.26 2.18
CA VAL A 224 -3.60 20.62 3.21
C VAL A 224 -3.26 19.15 3.27
N VAL A 225 -2.95 18.65 4.47
CA VAL A 225 -2.76 17.22 4.69
C VAL A 225 -3.93 16.66 5.47
N ARG A 226 -4.54 15.62 4.91
CA ARG A 226 -5.65 14.91 5.55
C ARG A 226 -5.31 13.46 5.77
N PHE A 227 -5.67 12.94 6.91
CA PHE A 227 -5.62 11.51 7.23
C PHE A 227 -6.99 10.88 7.06
N ARG A 228 -7.02 9.67 6.54
CA ARG A 228 -8.20 8.82 6.61
C ARG A 228 -8.05 7.91 7.81
N VAL A 229 -8.86 8.13 8.85
CA VAL A 229 -8.88 7.32 10.06
C VAL A 229 -10.27 6.73 10.23
N ASP A 230 -10.35 5.41 10.41
CA ASP A 230 -11.61 4.67 10.50
C ASP A 230 -12.62 5.00 9.39
N GLY A 231 -12.12 5.21 8.17
CA GLY A 231 -12.90 5.53 6.97
C GLY A 231 -13.20 7.02 6.77
N ALA A 232 -13.07 7.87 7.79
CA ALA A 232 -13.33 9.30 7.72
C ALA A 232 -12.07 10.12 7.41
N LEU A 233 -12.17 11.11 6.50
CA LEU A 233 -11.11 12.06 6.25
C LEU A 233 -11.13 13.17 7.28
N ARG A 234 -9.96 13.50 7.85
CA ARG A 234 -9.79 14.63 8.75
C ARG A 234 -8.51 15.39 8.42
N GLU A 235 -8.53 16.69 8.64
CA GLU A 235 -7.35 17.51 8.51
C GLU A 235 -6.35 17.18 9.63
N ALA A 236 -5.09 16.93 9.23
CA ALA A 236 -4.01 16.59 10.15
C ALA A 236 -3.01 17.75 10.29
N LYS A 237 -2.60 18.33 9.15
CA LYS A 237 -1.62 19.44 9.12
C LYS A 237 -1.87 20.35 7.93
N ARG A 238 -1.34 21.58 8.04
CA ARG A 238 -1.21 22.51 6.93
C ARG A 238 0.23 22.99 6.78
N ALA A 239 0.61 23.28 5.56
CA ALA A 239 1.88 23.95 5.26
C ALA A 239 1.66 25.09 4.26
N PRO A 240 2.46 26.16 4.31
CA PRO A 240 2.42 27.20 3.27
C PRO A 240 2.73 26.61 1.89
N ARG A 241 2.04 27.10 0.85
CA ARG A 241 2.18 26.60 -0.52
C ARG A 241 3.62 26.61 -1.04
N LYS A 242 4.45 27.54 -0.59
CA LYS A 242 5.87 27.59 -0.98
C LYS A 242 6.65 26.31 -0.71
N PHE A 243 6.18 25.47 0.22
CA PHE A 243 6.81 24.19 0.54
C PHE A 243 6.28 23.00 -0.29
N LEU A 244 5.25 23.21 -1.13
CA LEU A 244 4.64 22.14 -1.92
C LEU A 244 5.68 21.34 -2.73
N ALA A 245 6.53 22.03 -3.49
CA ALA A 245 7.53 21.38 -4.34
C ALA A 245 8.50 20.51 -3.53
N SER A 246 8.95 21.00 -2.38
CA SER A 246 9.88 20.25 -1.51
C SER A 246 9.20 19.06 -0.82
N ILE A 247 7.92 19.19 -0.41
CA ILE A 247 7.15 18.10 0.15
C ILE A 247 6.95 16.99 -0.89
N LEU A 248 6.53 17.36 -2.11
CA LEU A 248 6.33 16.41 -3.21
C LEU A 248 7.63 15.71 -3.59
N ALA A 249 8.72 16.47 -3.75
CA ALA A 249 10.04 15.92 -4.07
C ALA A 249 10.47 14.88 -3.02
N ARG A 250 10.33 15.20 -1.70
CA ARG A 250 10.69 14.27 -0.63
C ARG A 250 9.89 12.97 -0.69
N VAL A 251 8.57 13.05 -0.88
CA VAL A 251 7.72 11.85 -0.94
C VAL A 251 8.02 11.05 -2.21
N LYS A 252 8.23 11.71 -3.36
CA LYS A 252 8.59 11.05 -4.61
C LYS A 252 9.94 10.32 -4.50
N ILE A 253 10.97 10.97 -3.92
CA ILE A 253 12.28 10.32 -3.66
C ILE A 253 12.10 9.06 -2.82
N MET A 254 11.35 9.16 -1.73
CA MET A 254 11.13 8.02 -0.85
C MET A 254 10.37 6.87 -1.54
N ALA A 255 9.51 7.19 -2.50
CA ALA A 255 8.70 6.25 -3.26
C ALA A 255 9.38 5.71 -4.52
N GLY A 256 10.58 6.21 -4.87
CA GLY A 256 11.29 5.86 -6.11
C GLY A 256 10.60 6.41 -7.37
N LEU A 257 9.95 7.59 -7.26
CA LEU A 257 9.24 8.24 -8.36
C LEU A 257 10.08 9.35 -8.99
N ASN A 258 9.82 9.63 -10.27
CA ASN A 258 10.47 10.73 -10.99
C ASN A 258 9.98 12.09 -10.47
N ILE A 259 10.90 12.92 -9.94
CA ILE A 259 10.60 14.24 -9.36
C ILE A 259 10.27 15.26 -10.47
N ALA A 260 10.94 15.14 -11.61
CA ALA A 260 10.81 16.07 -12.74
C ALA A 260 9.46 15.93 -13.45
N GLU A 261 8.91 14.71 -13.52
CA GLU A 261 7.62 14.47 -14.14
C GLU A 261 6.46 14.91 -13.22
N LYS A 262 5.69 15.92 -13.64
CA LYS A 262 4.57 16.52 -12.90
C LYS A 262 3.25 16.45 -13.65
N ARG A 263 3.26 15.96 -14.89
CA ARG A 263 2.12 15.98 -15.82
C ARG A 263 1.40 14.65 -15.90
N LEU A 264 2.07 13.57 -15.52
CA LEU A 264 1.55 12.21 -15.58
C LEU A 264 1.37 11.63 -14.18
N PRO A 265 0.32 10.82 -13.95
CA PRO A 265 0.21 10.04 -12.73
C PRO A 265 1.39 9.07 -12.58
N GLN A 266 1.84 8.87 -11.34
CA GLN A 266 2.89 7.92 -11.02
C GLN A 266 2.50 7.10 -9.79
N ASP A 267 2.90 5.83 -9.78
CA ASP A 267 2.70 4.90 -8.67
C ASP A 267 4.05 4.41 -8.15
N GLY A 268 4.23 4.44 -6.84
CA GLY A 268 5.47 4.02 -6.18
C GLY A 268 5.21 3.38 -4.82
N ARG A 269 6.30 3.01 -4.15
CA ARG A 269 6.21 2.28 -2.88
C ARG A 269 7.31 2.70 -1.92
N ILE A 270 6.96 2.92 -0.67
CA ILE A 270 7.88 3.21 0.43
C ILE A 270 7.82 2.07 1.43
N ARG A 271 8.95 1.45 1.74
CA ARG A 271 9.08 0.47 2.81
C ARG A 271 9.97 1.05 3.90
N ARG A 272 9.42 1.23 5.08
CA ARG A 272 10.14 1.83 6.21
C ARG A 272 9.66 1.23 7.52
N LYS A 273 10.58 1.20 8.46
CA LYS A 273 10.25 0.92 9.85
C LYS A 273 9.87 2.25 10.51
N ILE A 274 8.68 2.34 11.08
CA ILE A 274 8.13 3.54 11.70
C ILE A 274 7.64 3.15 13.09
N ALA A 275 8.18 3.76 14.14
CA ALA A 275 7.84 3.43 15.53
C ALA A 275 7.97 1.92 15.83
N GLY A 276 9.06 1.29 15.37
CA GLY A 276 9.31 -0.15 15.55
C GLY A 276 8.46 -1.09 14.68
N LYS A 277 7.57 -0.57 13.83
CA LYS A 277 6.68 -1.34 12.95
C LYS A 277 7.14 -1.29 11.50
N ASP A 278 7.13 -2.42 10.82
CA ASP A 278 7.36 -2.49 9.39
C ASP A 278 6.12 -2.00 8.63
N VAL A 279 6.22 -0.80 8.08
CA VAL A 279 5.13 -0.15 7.33
C VAL A 279 5.47 -0.14 5.85
N ASP A 280 4.56 -0.66 5.06
CA ASP A 280 4.59 -0.60 3.61
C ASP A 280 3.59 0.46 3.14
N MET A 281 4.05 1.41 2.35
CA MET A 281 3.22 2.52 1.89
C MET A 281 3.17 2.54 0.37
N ARG A 282 1.97 2.53 -0.20
CA ARG A 282 1.74 2.72 -1.63
C ARG A 282 1.46 4.19 -1.89
N VAL A 283 2.25 4.79 -2.75
CA VAL A 283 2.20 6.22 -3.07
C VAL A 283 1.69 6.38 -4.49
N ALA A 284 0.62 7.12 -4.67
CA ALA A 284 0.10 7.52 -5.97
C ALA A 284 0.12 9.04 -6.09
N THR A 285 0.63 9.54 -7.22
CA THR A 285 0.59 10.96 -7.55
C THR A 285 -0.35 11.22 -8.72
N VAL A 286 -1.04 12.35 -8.70
CA VAL A 286 -1.90 12.77 -9.81
C VAL A 286 -1.81 14.28 -9.99
N PRO A 287 -1.64 14.77 -11.24
CA PRO A 287 -1.70 16.20 -11.53
C PRO A 287 -3.12 16.73 -11.33
N THR A 288 -3.24 17.90 -10.67
CA THR A 288 -4.49 18.63 -10.50
C THR A 288 -4.33 20.07 -10.94
N ALA A 289 -5.42 20.81 -11.07
CA ALA A 289 -5.40 22.23 -11.47
C ALA A 289 -4.54 23.11 -10.52
N THR A 290 -4.40 22.71 -9.26
CA THR A 290 -3.65 23.44 -8.23
C THR A 290 -2.26 22.89 -7.99
N GLY A 291 -1.81 21.86 -8.71
CA GLY A 291 -0.52 21.18 -8.56
C GLY A 291 -0.68 19.67 -8.39
N GLU A 292 0.40 18.94 -8.16
CA GLU A 292 0.31 17.50 -7.93
C GLU A 292 -0.26 17.19 -6.54
N ARG A 293 -1.18 16.24 -6.52
CA ARG A 293 -1.74 15.64 -5.30
C ARG A 293 -1.07 14.31 -5.05
N ILE A 294 -0.75 14.01 -3.80
CA ILE A 294 -0.26 12.70 -3.38
C ILE A 294 -1.30 12.02 -2.49
N THR A 295 -1.50 10.73 -2.74
CA THR A 295 -2.21 9.83 -1.83
C THR A 295 -1.27 8.70 -1.45
N THR A 296 -1.07 8.51 -0.14
CA THR A 296 -0.23 7.43 0.40
C THR A 296 -1.09 6.51 1.23
N ARG A 297 -1.25 5.25 0.80
CA ARG A 297 -1.92 4.20 1.55
C ARG A 297 -0.94 3.48 2.45
N LEU A 298 -1.25 3.40 3.75
CA LEU A 298 -0.43 2.72 4.74
C LEU A 298 -0.90 1.27 4.92
N LEU A 299 0.05 0.34 4.84
CA LEU A 299 -0.16 -1.09 5.08
C LEU A 299 0.72 -1.48 6.26
N ASP A 300 0.13 -1.63 7.44
CA ASP A 300 0.84 -2.10 8.65
C ASP A 300 1.03 -3.63 8.55
N ARG A 301 2.25 -4.06 8.24
CA ARG A 301 2.61 -5.49 8.15
C ARG A 301 2.66 -6.18 9.51
N SER A 302 2.77 -5.42 10.59
CA SER A 302 2.79 -5.94 11.96
C SER A 302 1.39 -6.07 12.55
N SER A 303 0.32 -5.74 11.78
CA SER A 303 -1.04 -5.89 12.28
C SER A 303 -1.31 -7.36 12.58
N VAL A 304 -1.71 -7.60 13.82
CA VAL A 304 -2.09 -8.93 14.30
C VAL A 304 -3.16 -9.50 13.37
N LEU A 305 -2.95 -10.73 12.88
CA LEU A 305 -3.97 -11.48 12.17
C LEU A 305 -5.22 -11.57 13.05
N LEU A 306 -6.29 -10.91 12.59
CA LEU A 306 -7.56 -10.95 13.30
C LEU A 306 -8.25 -12.28 12.99
N GLY A 307 -8.60 -13.02 14.02
CA GLY A 307 -9.48 -14.19 13.86
C GLY A 307 -10.92 -13.79 13.55
N LEU A 308 -11.74 -14.74 13.10
CA LEU A 308 -13.15 -14.50 12.76
C LEU A 308 -13.96 -13.89 13.91
N ALA A 309 -13.68 -14.27 15.16
CA ALA A 309 -14.31 -13.67 16.34
C ALA A 309 -13.86 -12.21 16.58
N ASP A 310 -12.62 -11.87 16.20
CA ASP A 310 -12.03 -10.54 16.44
C ASP A 310 -12.57 -9.46 15.50
N ILE A 311 -13.01 -9.86 14.30
CA ILE A 311 -13.59 -8.94 13.32
C ILE A 311 -15.05 -8.59 13.63
N GLY A 312 -15.60 -9.14 14.72
CA GLY A 312 -16.91 -8.79 15.24
C GLY A 312 -18.06 -9.62 14.69
N MET A 313 -17.83 -10.85 14.26
CA MET A 313 -18.90 -11.79 13.93
C MET A 313 -19.62 -12.24 15.21
N ALA A 314 -20.94 -12.32 15.15
CA ALA A 314 -21.75 -12.91 16.19
C ALA A 314 -21.65 -14.44 16.16
N GLU A 315 -21.95 -15.11 17.28
CA GLU A 315 -21.78 -16.55 17.42
C GLU A 315 -22.54 -17.36 16.38
N ASP A 316 -23.78 -16.97 16.05
CA ASP A 316 -24.60 -17.61 15.02
C ASP A 316 -23.97 -17.52 13.61
N THR A 317 -23.41 -16.36 13.30
CA THR A 317 -22.68 -16.14 12.04
C THR A 317 -21.37 -16.92 12.01
N LEU A 318 -20.64 -16.98 13.15
CA LEU A 318 -19.41 -17.77 13.28
C LEU A 318 -19.66 -19.27 13.07
N GLU A 319 -20.74 -19.81 13.65
CA GLU A 319 -21.11 -21.22 13.43
C GLU A 319 -21.43 -21.49 11.96
N SER A 320 -22.17 -20.59 11.32
CA SER A 320 -22.54 -20.72 9.90
C SER A 320 -21.32 -20.70 8.99
N ILE A 321 -20.40 -19.74 9.16
CA ILE A 321 -19.20 -19.65 8.33
C ILE A 321 -18.26 -20.82 8.56
N ARG A 322 -18.06 -21.24 9.82
CA ARG A 322 -17.25 -22.41 10.17
C ARG A 322 -17.78 -23.72 9.58
N GLY A 323 -19.11 -23.87 9.52
CA GLY A 323 -19.76 -24.99 8.86
C GLY A 323 -19.52 -25.01 7.34
N ILE A 324 -19.35 -23.85 6.71
CA ILE A 324 -19.07 -23.73 5.28
C ILE A 324 -17.61 -23.95 4.96
N ILE A 325 -16.68 -23.26 5.63
CA ILE A 325 -15.24 -23.30 5.31
C ILE A 325 -14.57 -24.64 5.58
N ARG A 326 -15.24 -25.53 6.33
CA ARG A 326 -14.80 -26.92 6.59
C ARG A 326 -15.32 -27.92 5.57
N ARG A 327 -16.08 -27.48 4.57
CA ARG A 327 -16.52 -28.38 3.49
C ARG A 327 -15.32 -28.74 2.62
N PRO A 328 -15.27 -29.98 2.08
CA PRO A 328 -14.14 -30.38 1.24
C PRO A 328 -14.12 -29.68 -0.11
N TYR A 329 -15.24 -29.14 -0.59
CA TYR A 329 -15.35 -28.42 -1.84
C TYR A 329 -16.53 -27.44 -1.77
N GLY A 330 -16.50 -26.46 -2.65
CA GLY A 330 -17.53 -25.43 -2.71
C GLY A 330 -16.94 -24.04 -2.95
N ILE A 331 -17.79 -23.06 -3.06
CA ILE A 331 -17.42 -21.66 -3.20
C ILE A 331 -18.06 -20.84 -2.07
N LEU A 332 -17.24 -20.09 -1.35
CA LEU A 332 -17.69 -19.02 -0.48
C LEU A 332 -17.34 -17.66 -1.10
N LEU A 333 -18.35 -16.84 -1.36
CA LEU A 333 -18.19 -15.50 -1.88
C LEU A 333 -18.40 -14.45 -0.79
N VAL A 334 -17.49 -13.48 -0.72
CA VAL A 334 -17.65 -12.31 0.16
C VAL A 334 -17.92 -11.08 -0.71
N THR A 335 -18.98 -10.33 -0.38
CA THR A 335 -19.38 -9.15 -1.14
C THR A 335 -19.46 -7.89 -0.29
N GLY A 336 -19.41 -6.75 -0.95
CA GLY A 336 -19.51 -5.42 -0.36
C GLY A 336 -18.65 -4.41 -1.09
N PRO A 337 -18.81 -3.11 -0.78
CA PRO A 337 -18.03 -2.04 -1.40
C PRO A 337 -16.55 -2.13 -1.06
N THR A 338 -15.76 -1.30 -1.74
CA THR A 338 -14.34 -1.12 -1.40
C THR A 338 -14.20 -0.63 0.04
N GLY A 339 -13.26 -1.22 0.79
CA GLY A 339 -13.04 -0.85 2.20
C GLY A 339 -14.02 -1.49 3.19
N SER A 340 -14.90 -2.41 2.78
CA SER A 340 -15.80 -3.14 3.69
C SER A 340 -15.10 -4.23 4.51
N GLY A 341 -13.80 -4.51 4.27
CA GLY A 341 -13.01 -5.48 5.01
C GLY A 341 -13.04 -6.90 4.43
N LYS A 342 -13.42 -7.08 3.16
CA LYS A 342 -13.51 -8.40 2.50
C LYS A 342 -12.22 -9.21 2.63
N THR A 343 -11.07 -8.62 2.29
CA THR A 343 -9.76 -9.28 2.39
C THR A 343 -9.45 -9.72 3.81
N THR A 344 -9.72 -8.87 4.81
CA THR A 344 -9.53 -9.22 6.22
C THR A 344 -10.35 -10.44 6.62
N THR A 345 -11.59 -10.52 6.16
CA THR A 345 -12.46 -11.67 6.45
C THR A 345 -11.99 -12.93 5.73
N LEU A 346 -11.60 -12.83 4.45
CA LEU A 346 -11.02 -13.97 3.73
C LEU A 346 -9.74 -14.47 4.39
N TYR A 347 -8.84 -13.56 4.78
CA TYR A 347 -7.61 -13.93 5.47
C TYR A 347 -7.88 -14.55 6.85
N ALA A 348 -8.91 -14.08 7.57
CA ALA A 348 -9.34 -14.72 8.82
C ALA A 348 -9.88 -16.14 8.59
N CYS A 349 -10.64 -16.35 7.49
CA CYS A 349 -11.08 -17.71 7.10
C CYS A 349 -9.91 -18.62 6.74
N LEU A 350 -8.98 -18.12 5.90
CA LEU A 350 -7.80 -18.87 5.50
C LEU A 350 -6.94 -19.26 6.71
N SER A 351 -6.72 -18.32 7.63
CA SER A 351 -5.94 -18.57 8.86
C SER A 351 -6.59 -19.60 9.78
N GLU A 352 -7.93 -19.67 9.81
CA GLU A 352 -8.65 -20.65 10.64
C GLU A 352 -8.57 -22.07 10.09
N ILE A 353 -8.44 -22.25 8.77
CA ILE A 353 -8.33 -23.56 8.11
C ILE A 353 -6.89 -23.93 7.73
N ASN A 354 -5.94 -23.02 7.94
CA ASN A 354 -4.54 -23.26 7.62
C ASN A 354 -3.95 -24.29 8.59
N ALA A 355 -3.58 -25.46 8.06
CA ALA A 355 -2.99 -26.56 8.80
C ALA A 355 -1.84 -27.17 7.98
N PRO A 356 -0.89 -27.89 8.60
CA PRO A 356 0.27 -28.46 7.90
C PRO A 356 -0.07 -29.44 6.77
N ASP A 357 -1.26 -30.01 6.78
CA ASP A 357 -1.79 -30.98 5.81
C ASP A 357 -2.75 -30.32 4.80
N VAL A 358 -2.87 -28.98 4.76
CA VAL A 358 -3.75 -28.25 3.85
C VAL A 358 -2.92 -27.35 2.93
N ASN A 359 -3.00 -27.59 1.63
CA ASN A 359 -2.33 -26.76 0.62
C ASN A 359 -3.22 -25.59 0.18
N ILE A 360 -2.86 -24.37 0.59
CA ILE A 360 -3.62 -23.14 0.30
C ILE A 360 -2.86 -22.27 -0.69
N LEU A 361 -3.50 -21.96 -1.83
CA LEU A 361 -2.96 -21.08 -2.85
C LEU A 361 -3.85 -19.84 -3.04
N THR A 362 -3.25 -18.66 -3.19
CA THR A 362 -4.00 -17.43 -3.44
C THR A 362 -3.48 -16.68 -4.67
N VAL A 363 -4.38 -16.02 -5.41
CA VAL A 363 -4.06 -15.05 -6.45
C VAL A 363 -4.76 -13.73 -6.14
N GLU A 364 -3.98 -12.63 -6.03
CA GLU A 364 -4.41 -11.36 -5.44
C GLU A 364 -3.91 -10.15 -6.24
N ASP A 365 -4.63 -9.03 -6.18
CA ASP A 365 -4.24 -7.77 -6.83
C ASP A 365 -4.42 -6.56 -5.89
N PRO A 366 -3.37 -6.25 -5.12
CA PRO A 366 -2.18 -7.05 -4.83
C PRO A 366 -2.32 -7.84 -3.52
N VAL A 367 -1.29 -8.63 -3.16
CA VAL A 367 -1.17 -9.22 -1.82
C VAL A 367 -1.07 -8.11 -0.78
N GLU A 368 -1.98 -8.08 0.20
CA GLU A 368 -2.03 -7.04 1.23
C GLU A 368 -0.95 -7.26 2.31
N TYR A 369 -0.86 -8.48 2.85
CA TYR A 369 0.22 -8.92 3.74
C TYR A 369 0.42 -10.43 3.63
N GLN A 370 1.58 -10.90 4.03
CA GLN A 370 1.94 -12.31 3.93
C GLN A 370 1.30 -13.12 5.06
N LEU A 371 0.76 -14.27 4.68
CA LEU A 371 0.23 -15.27 5.60
C LEU A 371 1.22 -16.45 5.66
N GLU A 372 1.64 -16.80 6.86
CA GLU A 372 2.54 -17.94 7.05
C GLU A 372 1.84 -19.25 6.63
N GLY A 373 2.54 -20.13 5.92
CA GLY A 373 2.01 -21.41 5.44
C GLY A 373 1.09 -21.31 4.21
N ILE A 374 0.89 -20.13 3.62
CA ILE A 374 0.02 -19.90 2.46
C ILE A 374 0.86 -19.40 1.27
N SER A 375 0.69 -20.02 0.12
CA SER A 375 1.36 -19.60 -1.12
C SER A 375 0.56 -18.50 -1.81
N GLN A 376 1.00 -17.24 -1.66
CA GLN A 376 0.31 -16.07 -2.20
C GLN A 376 0.97 -15.57 -3.49
N THR A 377 0.21 -15.54 -4.57
CA THR A 377 0.64 -15.05 -5.89
C THR A 377 0.01 -13.69 -6.17
N GLN A 378 0.83 -12.71 -6.58
CA GLN A 378 0.33 -11.41 -6.98
C GLN A 378 0.16 -11.32 -8.50
N VAL A 379 -0.99 -10.79 -8.94
CA VAL A 379 -1.27 -10.44 -10.34
C VAL A 379 -0.18 -9.52 -10.88
N ASN A 380 0.28 -9.79 -12.10
CA ASN A 380 1.27 -8.98 -12.80
C ASN A 380 0.92 -8.85 -14.30
N PRO A 381 0.23 -7.78 -14.70
CA PRO A 381 -0.19 -7.60 -16.09
C PRO A 381 0.97 -7.52 -17.09
N LYS A 382 2.18 -7.11 -16.66
CA LYS A 382 3.35 -7.00 -17.53
C LYS A 382 3.82 -8.33 -18.10
N ILE A 383 3.52 -9.43 -17.42
CA ILE A 383 3.85 -10.81 -17.81
C ILE A 383 2.59 -11.66 -18.03
N GLU A 384 1.42 -11.02 -18.22
CA GLU A 384 0.13 -11.66 -18.44
C GLU A 384 -0.32 -12.60 -17.30
N LEU A 385 0.20 -12.41 -16.10
CA LEU A 385 -0.25 -13.13 -14.91
C LEU A 385 -1.51 -12.45 -14.37
N THR A 386 -2.67 -12.94 -14.82
CA THR A 386 -4.02 -12.48 -14.43
C THR A 386 -4.65 -13.41 -13.38
N PHE A 387 -5.81 -13.04 -12.84
CA PHE A 387 -6.60 -13.94 -11.97
C PHE A 387 -6.91 -15.27 -12.67
N ALA A 388 -7.38 -15.24 -13.92
CA ALA A 388 -7.73 -16.42 -14.69
C ALA A 388 -6.50 -17.30 -14.97
N SER A 389 -5.38 -16.72 -15.42
CA SER A 389 -4.16 -17.49 -15.73
C SER A 389 -3.52 -18.10 -14.47
N GLY A 390 -3.50 -17.35 -13.35
CA GLY A 390 -3.04 -17.84 -12.06
C GLY A 390 -3.90 -19.01 -11.55
N LEU A 391 -5.22 -18.86 -11.57
CA LEU A 391 -6.16 -19.88 -11.14
C LEU A 391 -6.03 -21.17 -11.96
N ARG A 392 -5.90 -21.07 -13.30
CA ARG A 392 -5.62 -22.26 -14.13
C ARG A 392 -4.32 -22.96 -13.77
N SER A 393 -3.30 -22.20 -13.39
CA SER A 393 -2.04 -22.80 -12.95
C SER A 393 -2.23 -23.57 -11.65
N PHE A 394 -2.95 -23.01 -10.68
CA PHE A 394 -3.15 -23.62 -9.37
C PHE A 394 -3.75 -25.02 -9.43
N LEU A 395 -4.67 -25.26 -10.35
CA LEU A 395 -5.28 -26.59 -10.55
C LEU A 395 -4.28 -27.72 -10.87
N ARG A 396 -3.01 -27.38 -11.14
CA ARG A 396 -1.91 -28.34 -11.36
C ARG A 396 -0.93 -28.41 -10.20
N HIS A 397 -1.20 -27.70 -9.10
CA HIS A 397 -0.35 -27.64 -7.92
C HIS A 397 -0.94 -28.32 -6.68
N ASP A 398 -1.89 -29.25 -6.91
CA ASP A 398 -2.54 -30.06 -5.85
C ASP A 398 -3.08 -29.20 -4.69
N PRO A 399 -3.91 -28.19 -4.97
CA PRO A 399 -4.46 -27.33 -3.93
C PRO A 399 -5.65 -27.98 -3.25
N ASP A 400 -5.77 -27.86 -1.92
CA ASP A 400 -7.01 -28.14 -1.21
C ASP A 400 -7.94 -26.92 -1.21
N VAL A 401 -7.32 -25.74 -1.04
CA VAL A 401 -8.02 -24.47 -0.93
C VAL A 401 -7.42 -23.44 -1.88
N ILE A 402 -8.27 -22.74 -2.58
CA ILE A 402 -7.88 -21.66 -3.50
C ILE A 402 -8.58 -20.38 -3.08
N MET A 403 -7.85 -19.26 -3.02
CA MET A 403 -8.44 -17.93 -2.88
C MET A 403 -8.15 -17.08 -4.12
N VAL A 404 -9.20 -16.59 -4.75
CA VAL A 404 -9.13 -15.62 -5.85
C VAL A 404 -9.56 -14.26 -5.31
N GLY A 405 -8.68 -13.27 -5.38
CA GLY A 405 -8.92 -11.96 -4.78
C GLY A 405 -10.29 -11.39 -5.15
N GLU A 406 -10.65 -11.47 -6.42
CA GLU A 406 -12.00 -11.11 -6.90
C GLU A 406 -12.36 -11.78 -8.22
N ILE A 407 -13.66 -11.95 -8.45
CA ILE A 407 -14.24 -12.39 -9.71
C ILE A 407 -14.89 -11.16 -10.40
N ARG A 408 -14.26 -10.69 -11.49
CA ARG A 408 -14.75 -9.55 -12.28
C ARG A 408 -15.37 -9.95 -13.59
N ASP A 409 -14.99 -11.11 -14.13
CA ASP A 409 -15.30 -11.56 -15.47
C ASP A 409 -15.76 -13.02 -15.49
N ARG A 410 -16.37 -13.39 -16.61
CA ARG A 410 -16.90 -14.73 -16.85
C ARG A 410 -15.81 -15.79 -16.80
N GLU A 411 -14.66 -15.52 -17.40
CA GLU A 411 -13.58 -16.50 -17.49
C GLU A 411 -13.07 -16.93 -16.10
N THR A 412 -12.80 -15.96 -15.23
CA THR A 412 -12.39 -16.21 -13.85
C THR A 412 -13.48 -16.97 -13.08
N ALA A 413 -14.77 -16.60 -13.28
CA ALA A 413 -15.89 -17.27 -12.64
C ALA A 413 -16.01 -18.74 -13.07
N GLU A 414 -15.92 -19.05 -14.37
CA GLU A 414 -16.01 -20.42 -14.90
C GLU A 414 -14.87 -21.30 -14.37
N ILE A 415 -13.65 -20.77 -14.27
CA ILE A 415 -12.51 -21.54 -13.74
C ILE A 415 -12.68 -21.80 -12.22
N ALA A 416 -13.13 -20.80 -11.46
CA ALA A 416 -13.40 -20.94 -10.02
C ALA A 416 -14.49 -21.99 -9.75
N ILE A 417 -15.55 -22.00 -10.55
CA ILE A 417 -16.62 -23.00 -10.47
C ILE A 417 -16.08 -24.40 -10.83
N THR A 418 -15.29 -24.48 -11.90
CA THR A 418 -14.66 -25.76 -12.29
C THR A 418 -13.76 -26.29 -11.17
N ALA A 419 -12.96 -25.42 -10.55
CA ALA A 419 -12.15 -25.79 -9.40
C ALA A 419 -12.99 -26.39 -8.27
N SER A 420 -14.10 -25.75 -7.93
CA SER A 420 -15.02 -26.22 -6.91
C SER A 420 -15.64 -27.58 -7.27
N LEU A 421 -16.06 -27.78 -8.52
CA LEU A 421 -16.67 -29.05 -8.97
C LEU A 421 -15.65 -30.20 -9.05
N THR A 422 -14.35 -29.87 -9.16
CA THR A 422 -13.26 -30.87 -9.16
C THR A 422 -12.70 -31.17 -7.78
N GLY A 423 -13.34 -30.70 -6.71
CA GLY A 423 -13.02 -31.11 -5.34
C GLY A 423 -12.26 -30.08 -4.49
N HIS A 424 -12.13 -28.84 -4.94
CA HIS A 424 -11.41 -27.80 -4.22
C HIS A 424 -12.36 -26.83 -3.51
N PHE A 425 -11.96 -26.29 -2.37
CA PHE A 425 -12.71 -25.20 -1.74
C PHE A 425 -12.20 -23.85 -2.25
N VAL A 426 -13.11 -23.01 -2.76
CA VAL A 426 -12.75 -21.73 -3.37
C VAL A 426 -13.29 -20.57 -2.57
N PHE A 427 -12.42 -19.62 -2.20
CA PHE A 427 -12.79 -18.32 -1.67
C PHE A 427 -12.66 -17.26 -2.74
N SER A 428 -13.62 -16.34 -2.82
CA SER A 428 -13.47 -15.16 -3.69
C SER A 428 -14.33 -14.00 -3.23
N THR A 429 -14.16 -12.85 -3.91
CA THR A 429 -15.03 -11.69 -3.71
C THR A 429 -15.78 -11.35 -4.99
N VAL A 430 -16.96 -10.78 -4.82
CA VAL A 430 -17.73 -10.12 -5.87
C VAL A 430 -18.18 -8.74 -5.38
N HIS A 431 -18.64 -7.87 -6.29
CA HIS A 431 -19.09 -6.53 -5.93
C HIS A 431 -20.60 -6.44 -6.09
N THR A 432 -21.33 -6.66 -4.99
CA THR A 432 -22.78 -6.47 -4.87
C THR A 432 -23.12 -5.84 -3.53
N ASN A 433 -24.31 -5.30 -3.38
CA ASN A 433 -24.72 -4.59 -2.17
C ASN A 433 -25.19 -5.52 -1.06
N ASP A 434 -25.69 -6.70 -1.40
CA ASP A 434 -26.18 -7.73 -0.48
C ASP A 434 -25.75 -9.14 -0.92
N ALA A 435 -25.99 -10.14 -0.12
CA ALA A 435 -25.59 -11.51 -0.39
C ALA A 435 -26.40 -12.12 -1.54
N ALA A 436 -27.72 -11.87 -1.61
CA ALA A 436 -28.59 -12.39 -2.67
C ALA A 436 -28.19 -11.87 -4.04
N GLY A 437 -27.82 -10.59 -4.15
CA GLY A 437 -27.28 -9.98 -5.36
C GLY A 437 -26.02 -10.64 -5.89
N GLY A 438 -25.27 -11.35 -5.05
CA GLY A 438 -24.11 -12.10 -5.50
C GLY A 438 -24.47 -13.29 -6.41
N ILE A 439 -25.62 -13.92 -6.21
CA ILE A 439 -26.14 -14.99 -7.09
C ILE A 439 -26.55 -14.41 -8.44
N THR A 440 -27.32 -13.32 -8.45
CA THR A 440 -27.75 -12.66 -9.68
C THR A 440 -26.57 -12.10 -10.47
N ARG A 441 -25.55 -11.59 -9.78
CA ARG A 441 -24.31 -11.11 -10.40
C ARG A 441 -23.57 -12.19 -11.21
N LEU A 442 -23.49 -13.43 -10.69
CA LEU A 442 -22.93 -14.54 -11.45
C LEU A 442 -23.79 -14.88 -12.66
N THR A 443 -25.11 -14.81 -12.54
CA THR A 443 -26.04 -15.01 -13.67
C THR A 443 -25.84 -13.93 -14.74
N ASP A 444 -25.65 -12.65 -14.34
CA ASP A 444 -25.37 -11.53 -15.24
C ASP A 444 -24.04 -11.66 -15.97
N MET A 445 -23.07 -12.37 -15.37
CA MET A 445 -21.82 -12.76 -16.04
C MET A 445 -21.99 -13.92 -17.02
N ASN A 446 -23.24 -14.34 -17.31
CA ASN A 446 -23.58 -15.48 -18.17
C ASN A 446 -23.04 -16.83 -17.66
N ILE A 447 -23.01 -17.02 -16.34
CA ILE A 447 -22.75 -18.33 -15.73
C ILE A 447 -24.07 -19.12 -15.72
N GLU A 448 -23.99 -20.39 -16.14
CA GLU A 448 -25.16 -21.23 -16.17
C GLU A 448 -25.73 -21.49 -14.75
N PRO A 449 -27.04 -21.31 -14.52
CA PRO A 449 -27.64 -21.41 -13.20
C PRO A 449 -27.36 -22.71 -12.44
N PHE A 450 -27.29 -23.85 -13.14
CA PHE A 450 -27.01 -25.13 -12.53
C PHE A 450 -25.59 -25.20 -11.97
N LEU A 451 -24.63 -24.50 -12.58
CA LEU A 451 -23.25 -24.39 -12.10
C LEU A 451 -23.18 -23.57 -10.80
N ILE A 452 -23.93 -22.46 -10.73
CA ILE A 452 -24.04 -21.64 -9.52
C ILE A 452 -24.65 -22.46 -8.39
N ALA A 453 -25.78 -23.10 -8.66
CA ALA A 453 -26.53 -23.90 -7.68
C ALA A 453 -25.74 -25.10 -7.13
N SER A 454 -24.83 -25.67 -7.94
CA SER A 454 -24.02 -26.83 -7.53
C SER A 454 -22.69 -26.48 -6.86
N SER A 455 -22.13 -25.31 -7.12
CA SER A 455 -20.80 -24.92 -6.63
C SER A 455 -20.82 -23.95 -5.44
N VAL A 456 -21.75 -22.97 -5.45
CA VAL A 456 -21.80 -21.94 -4.41
C VAL A 456 -22.44 -22.48 -3.13
N CYS A 457 -21.68 -22.47 -2.03
CA CYS A 457 -22.12 -22.94 -0.72
C CYS A 457 -22.65 -21.82 0.17
N GLY A 458 -22.14 -20.61 -0.01
CA GLY A 458 -22.55 -19.45 0.76
C GLY A 458 -22.08 -18.14 0.15
N LEU A 459 -22.79 -17.08 0.48
CA LEU A 459 -22.42 -15.71 0.17
C LEU A 459 -22.54 -14.87 1.43
N MET A 460 -21.55 -14.01 1.65
CA MET A 460 -21.53 -13.13 2.80
C MET A 460 -21.41 -11.67 2.35
N ALA A 461 -22.44 -10.90 2.59
CA ALA A 461 -22.32 -9.45 2.44
C ALA A 461 -21.77 -8.82 3.71
N GLN A 462 -20.94 -7.79 3.53
CA GLN A 462 -20.19 -7.18 4.62
C GLN A 462 -20.13 -5.65 4.49
N ARG A 463 -20.27 -4.99 5.64
CA ARG A 463 -20.02 -3.56 5.84
C ARG A 463 -19.13 -3.35 7.05
N LEU A 464 -18.41 -2.24 7.09
CA LEU A 464 -17.74 -1.75 8.29
C LEU A 464 -18.48 -0.54 8.85
N VAL A 465 -18.74 -0.56 10.13
CA VAL A 465 -19.32 0.54 10.90
C VAL A 465 -18.37 1.00 12.00
N ARG A 466 -18.36 2.28 12.31
CA ARG A 466 -17.49 2.83 13.35
C ARG A 466 -18.02 2.44 14.74
N ARG A 467 -17.09 2.22 15.65
CA ARG A 467 -17.40 1.97 17.07
C ARG A 467 -17.45 3.30 17.81
N PRO A 468 -18.47 3.54 18.67
CA PRO A 468 -18.50 4.75 19.48
C PRO A 468 -17.28 4.81 20.39
N CYS A 469 -16.73 5.99 20.59
CA CYS A 469 -15.68 6.22 21.57
C CYS A 469 -16.24 6.06 22.96
N TYR A 470 -15.85 5.02 23.65
CA TYR A 470 -16.42 4.69 24.95
C TYR A 470 -16.06 5.66 26.08
N GLU A 471 -15.08 6.56 25.86
CA GLU A 471 -14.74 7.61 26.81
C GLU A 471 -15.74 8.78 26.77
N CYS A 472 -16.40 9.00 25.62
CA CYS A 472 -17.32 10.12 25.48
C CYS A 472 -18.72 9.75 24.98
N ALA A 473 -18.97 8.49 24.62
CA ALA A 473 -20.28 8.06 24.18
C ALA A 473 -21.33 8.28 25.29
N ARG A 474 -22.51 8.74 24.89
CA ARG A 474 -23.64 9.03 25.81
C ARG A 474 -24.73 7.98 25.66
N LEU A 475 -25.32 7.62 26.76
CA LEU A 475 -26.55 6.81 26.78
C LEU A 475 -27.73 7.71 26.47
N VAL A 476 -28.51 7.34 25.45
CA VAL A 476 -29.71 8.07 25.05
C VAL A 476 -30.89 7.12 24.90
N ARG A 477 -32.09 7.64 25.10
CA ARG A 477 -33.34 6.94 24.81
C ARG A 477 -33.73 7.27 23.35
N PRO A 478 -33.68 6.31 22.42
CA PRO A 478 -34.00 6.57 21.01
C PRO A 478 -35.49 6.87 20.82
N SER A 479 -35.81 7.58 19.75
CA SER A 479 -37.20 7.76 19.34
C SER A 479 -37.77 6.46 18.75
N GLU A 480 -39.11 6.28 18.82
CA GLU A 480 -39.75 5.15 18.17
C GLU A 480 -39.55 5.14 16.65
N ALA A 481 -39.49 6.31 16.01
CA ALA A 481 -39.22 6.42 14.59
C ALA A 481 -37.84 5.83 14.24
N LEU A 482 -36.81 6.18 15.00
CA LEU A 482 -35.44 5.64 14.80
C LEU A 482 -35.40 4.12 15.03
N LEU A 483 -36.13 3.60 16.00
CA LEU A 483 -36.21 2.16 16.23
C LEU A 483 -36.86 1.44 15.04
N ARG A 484 -37.95 1.98 14.49
CA ARG A 484 -38.61 1.41 13.30
C ARG A 484 -37.71 1.47 12.05
N GLU A 485 -36.94 2.54 11.86
CA GLU A 485 -35.95 2.63 10.78
C GLU A 485 -34.84 1.56 10.90
N LEU A 486 -34.47 1.20 12.13
CA LEU A 486 -33.54 0.09 12.39
C LEU A 486 -34.22 -1.29 12.25
N GLY A 487 -35.54 -1.37 12.03
CA GLY A 487 -36.28 -2.63 11.99
C GLY A 487 -36.55 -3.20 13.39
N LEU A 488 -36.51 -2.36 14.44
CA LEU A 488 -36.78 -2.77 15.81
C LEU A 488 -38.20 -2.36 16.25
N GLU A 489 -38.90 -3.28 16.91
CA GLU A 489 -40.20 -3.02 17.52
C GLU A 489 -40.02 -2.22 18.82
N PRO A 490 -40.57 -0.98 18.95
CA PRO A 490 -40.37 -0.11 20.11
C PRO A 490 -40.76 -0.75 21.44
N ASP A 491 -41.91 -1.41 21.50
CA ASP A 491 -42.40 -2.03 22.74
C ASP A 491 -41.45 -3.14 23.21
N ARG A 492 -40.96 -3.97 22.30
CA ARG A 492 -39.98 -5.01 22.63
C ARG A 492 -38.64 -4.43 23.06
N PHE A 493 -38.22 -3.33 22.43
CA PHE A 493 -36.98 -2.65 22.78
C PHE A 493 -37.05 -2.06 24.21
N TYR A 494 -38.09 -1.31 24.52
CA TYR A 494 -38.27 -0.70 25.84
C TYR A 494 -38.53 -1.73 26.95
N ALA A 495 -39.06 -2.91 26.60
CA ALA A 495 -39.21 -4.03 27.53
C ALA A 495 -37.92 -4.85 27.73
N GLY A 496 -36.87 -4.60 26.93
CA GLY A 496 -35.64 -5.40 26.98
C GLY A 496 -35.83 -6.83 26.48
N ALA A 497 -36.80 -7.07 25.58
CA ALA A 497 -37.21 -8.41 25.14
C ALA A 497 -36.43 -8.96 23.94
N TYR A 498 -35.31 -8.30 23.55
CA TYR A 498 -34.42 -8.84 22.48
C TYR A 498 -33.39 -9.79 23.06
N GLN A 499 -33.36 -11.02 22.53
CA GLN A 499 -32.28 -11.96 22.76
C GLN A 499 -31.22 -11.78 21.67
N LEU A 500 -29.97 -11.59 22.08
CA LEU A 500 -28.85 -11.28 21.17
C LEU A 500 -27.81 -12.39 21.25
N PRO A 501 -27.30 -12.87 20.11
CA PRO A 501 -26.17 -13.80 20.12
C PRO A 501 -24.93 -13.11 20.69
N GLY A 502 -24.04 -13.88 21.29
CA GLY A 502 -22.78 -13.37 21.82
C GLY A 502 -21.90 -12.79 20.70
N VAL A 503 -21.21 -11.70 21.00
CA VAL A 503 -20.20 -11.11 20.13
C VAL A 503 -19.07 -10.50 20.95
N LYS A 504 -17.84 -10.65 20.47
CA LYS A 504 -16.66 -10.15 21.17
C LYS A 504 -16.71 -8.62 21.33
N GLY A 505 -16.56 -8.16 22.58
CA GLY A 505 -16.52 -6.73 22.90
C GLY A 505 -17.89 -6.08 23.08
N GLN A 506 -18.99 -6.86 23.15
CA GLN A 506 -20.31 -6.36 23.46
C GLN A 506 -20.33 -5.68 24.84
N ARG A 507 -21.28 -4.76 25.02
CA ARG A 507 -21.53 -4.06 26.28
C ARG A 507 -22.97 -4.26 26.75
N ASN A 508 -23.13 -4.41 28.03
CA ASN A 508 -24.46 -4.45 28.63
C ASN A 508 -24.98 -3.02 28.77
N LEU A 509 -25.86 -2.63 27.85
CA LEU A 509 -26.53 -1.34 27.94
C LEU A 509 -27.76 -1.41 28.88
N PRO A 510 -28.11 -0.33 29.58
CA PRO A 510 -29.38 -0.25 30.29
C PRO A 510 -30.55 -0.43 29.33
N THR A 511 -31.58 -1.13 29.76
CA THR A 511 -32.80 -1.36 28.98
C THR A 511 -33.37 -0.03 28.47
N GLY A 512 -33.77 -0.01 27.19
CA GLY A 512 -34.35 1.16 26.56
C GLY A 512 -33.34 2.26 26.19
N HIS A 513 -32.03 1.97 26.20
CA HIS A 513 -30.97 2.92 25.83
C HIS A 513 -30.06 2.40 24.74
N ILE A 514 -29.52 3.31 23.95
CA ILE A 514 -28.46 3.09 22.95
C ILE A 514 -27.32 4.08 23.17
N LEU A 515 -26.19 3.89 22.45
CA LEU A 515 -25.07 4.83 22.50
C LEU A 515 -25.13 5.85 21.36
N GLU A 516 -24.85 7.11 21.69
CA GLU A 516 -24.60 8.19 20.75
C GLU A 516 -23.17 8.74 20.90
N PRO A 517 -22.50 9.15 19.80
CA PRO A 517 -21.18 9.74 19.84
C PRO A 517 -21.25 11.17 20.38
N ALA A 518 -20.26 11.60 21.18
CA ALA A 518 -20.21 12.99 21.67
C ALA A 518 -18.97 13.75 21.18
N GLY A 519 -17.81 13.10 21.15
CA GLY A 519 -16.51 13.71 20.83
C GLY A 519 -15.71 14.09 22.07
N CYS A 520 -14.43 13.70 22.09
CA CYS A 520 -13.46 14.04 23.14
C CYS A 520 -12.03 14.03 22.55
N PRO A 521 -11.02 14.51 23.31
CA PRO A 521 -9.64 14.47 22.85
C PRO A 521 -9.14 13.08 22.47
N ALA A 522 -9.55 12.01 23.18
CA ALA A 522 -9.13 10.64 22.90
C ALA A 522 -9.61 10.11 21.53
N CYS A 523 -10.71 10.62 21.00
CA CYS A 523 -11.20 10.29 19.66
C CYS A 523 -10.97 11.42 18.64
N GLY A 524 -10.20 12.46 19.00
CA GLY A 524 -9.97 13.61 18.14
C GLY A 524 -11.24 14.42 17.80
N GLY A 525 -12.21 14.45 18.73
CA GLY A 525 -13.46 15.20 18.58
C GLY A 525 -14.58 14.52 17.78
N ILE A 526 -14.31 13.37 17.12
CA ILE A 526 -15.24 12.73 16.17
C ILE A 526 -16.28 11.81 16.84
N GLY A 527 -16.10 11.44 18.10
CA GLY A 527 -17.01 10.55 18.84
C GLY A 527 -16.87 9.06 18.52
N TYR A 528 -15.97 8.66 17.61
CA TYR A 528 -15.76 7.28 17.17
C TYR A 528 -14.29 6.85 17.29
N ARG A 529 -14.05 5.56 17.57
CA ARG A 529 -12.71 4.98 17.63
C ARG A 529 -12.73 3.48 17.28
N GLY A 530 -12.12 3.15 16.15
CA GLY A 530 -12.12 1.79 15.60
C GLY A 530 -13.40 1.43 14.86
N ARG A 531 -13.42 0.24 14.29
CA ARG A 531 -14.51 -0.27 13.45
C ARG A 531 -14.91 -1.68 13.88
N THR A 532 -16.08 -2.11 13.46
CA THR A 532 -16.56 -3.51 13.57
C THR A 532 -17.29 -3.88 12.28
N GLY A 533 -17.29 -5.16 11.93
CA GLY A 533 -18.02 -5.65 10.77
C GLY A 533 -19.50 -5.82 11.06
N VAL A 534 -20.35 -5.64 10.04
CA VAL A 534 -21.75 -6.06 9.99
C VAL A 534 -21.86 -7.07 8.87
N TYR A 535 -22.47 -8.21 9.13
CA TYR A 535 -22.45 -9.37 8.23
C TYR A 535 -23.85 -9.85 7.92
N GLU A 536 -24.10 -10.20 6.67
CA GLU A 536 -25.28 -10.90 6.19
C GLU A 536 -24.81 -12.19 5.55
N MET A 537 -25.12 -13.34 6.16
CA MET A 537 -24.66 -14.65 5.72
C MET A 537 -25.79 -15.44 5.09
N LEU A 538 -25.75 -15.57 3.76
CA LEU A 538 -26.64 -16.40 2.99
C LEU A 538 -26.02 -17.78 2.81
N VAL A 539 -26.65 -18.79 3.44
CA VAL A 539 -26.30 -20.21 3.20
C VAL A 539 -27.15 -20.72 2.05
N VAL A 540 -26.50 -21.27 1.02
CA VAL A 540 -27.20 -21.82 -0.16
C VAL A 540 -27.83 -23.16 0.20
N ASN A 541 -29.11 -23.11 0.57
CA ASN A 541 -29.98 -24.26 0.83
C ASN A 541 -30.78 -24.65 -0.43
N ASP A 542 -31.62 -25.68 -0.34
CA ASP A 542 -32.37 -26.18 -1.48
C ASP A 542 -33.38 -25.16 -2.05
N ALA A 543 -34.00 -24.31 -1.21
CA ALA A 543 -34.88 -23.26 -1.67
C ALA A 543 -34.14 -22.21 -2.49
N VAL A 544 -32.97 -21.76 -1.97
CA VAL A 544 -32.09 -20.81 -2.69
C VAL A 544 -31.57 -21.42 -3.98
N ARG A 545 -31.20 -22.71 -4.00
CA ARG A 545 -30.77 -23.42 -5.20
C ARG A 545 -31.85 -23.44 -6.28
N GLN A 546 -33.10 -23.74 -5.90
CA GLN A 546 -34.21 -23.75 -6.83
C GLN A 546 -34.46 -22.38 -7.46
N LEU A 547 -34.42 -21.31 -6.66
CA LEU A 547 -34.55 -19.94 -7.14
C LEU A 547 -33.38 -19.54 -8.05
N ALA A 548 -32.16 -19.90 -7.72
CA ALA A 548 -30.99 -19.67 -8.56
C ALA A 548 -31.14 -20.38 -9.92
N MET A 549 -31.61 -21.64 -9.93
CA MET A 549 -31.91 -22.40 -11.16
C MET A 549 -32.97 -21.73 -12.02
N GLN A 550 -33.96 -21.08 -11.41
CA GLN A 550 -35.04 -20.36 -12.09
C GLN A 550 -34.66 -18.95 -12.55
N LYS A 551 -33.41 -18.51 -12.27
CA LYS A 551 -32.95 -17.12 -12.49
C LYS A 551 -33.84 -16.09 -11.79
N ALA A 552 -34.29 -16.41 -10.58
CA ALA A 552 -35.10 -15.51 -9.78
C ALA A 552 -34.33 -14.21 -9.43
N ASP A 553 -35.04 -13.13 -9.20
CA ASP A 553 -34.46 -11.86 -8.78
C ASP A 553 -33.87 -11.95 -7.36
N ALA A 554 -33.02 -10.96 -7.03
CA ALA A 554 -32.35 -10.93 -5.73
C ALA A 554 -33.34 -10.79 -4.55
N GLY A 555 -34.50 -10.16 -4.75
CA GLY A 555 -35.55 -10.02 -3.74
C GLY A 555 -36.12 -11.37 -3.34
N ALA A 556 -36.55 -12.17 -4.31
CA ALA A 556 -37.08 -13.52 -4.07
C ALA A 556 -36.05 -14.44 -3.36
N ILE A 557 -34.78 -14.35 -3.78
CA ILE A 557 -33.68 -15.11 -3.15
C ILE A 557 -33.46 -14.63 -1.71
N ARG A 558 -33.48 -13.34 -1.46
CA ARG A 558 -33.36 -12.73 -0.12
C ARG A 558 -34.48 -13.19 0.80
N ASP A 559 -35.73 -13.12 0.34
CA ASP A 559 -36.90 -13.52 1.14
C ASP A 559 -36.84 -15.00 1.54
N ALA A 560 -36.46 -15.87 0.59
CA ALA A 560 -36.26 -17.28 0.89
C ALA A 560 -35.12 -17.52 1.87
N ALA A 561 -34.02 -16.75 1.76
CA ALA A 561 -32.90 -16.86 2.68
C ALA A 561 -33.28 -16.36 4.09
N ILE A 562 -34.03 -15.25 4.21
CA ILE A 562 -34.54 -14.74 5.49
C ILE A 562 -35.50 -15.75 6.12
N ALA A 563 -36.39 -16.35 5.35
CA ALA A 563 -37.29 -17.39 5.82
C ALA A 563 -36.52 -18.64 6.34
N ALA A 564 -35.31 -18.87 5.81
CA ALA A 564 -34.41 -19.94 6.26
C ALA A 564 -33.47 -19.51 7.40
N GLY A 565 -33.64 -18.30 7.96
CA GLY A 565 -32.89 -17.83 9.13
C GLY A 565 -31.73 -16.85 8.82
N MET A 566 -31.56 -16.40 7.57
CA MET A 566 -30.61 -15.35 7.25
C MET A 566 -30.99 -14.05 7.97
N VAL A 567 -30.01 -13.40 8.57
CA VAL A 567 -30.16 -12.08 9.19
C VAL A 567 -29.63 -11.03 8.21
N SER A 568 -30.49 -10.08 7.82
CA SER A 568 -30.07 -9.01 6.89
C SER A 568 -29.03 -8.07 7.51
N LEU A 569 -28.27 -7.35 6.65
CA LEU A 569 -27.29 -6.35 7.12
C LEU A 569 -27.90 -5.34 8.09
N ARG A 570 -29.15 -4.87 7.82
CA ARG A 570 -29.86 -3.93 8.69
C ARG A 570 -30.17 -4.55 10.06
N ALA A 571 -30.68 -5.75 10.05
CA ALA A 571 -31.04 -6.46 11.29
C ALA A 571 -29.81 -6.80 12.14
N GLU A 572 -28.71 -7.23 11.50
CA GLU A 572 -27.44 -7.48 12.20
C GLU A 572 -26.84 -6.17 12.74
N GLY A 573 -26.90 -5.10 11.95
CA GLY A 573 -26.51 -3.77 12.42
C GLY A 573 -27.32 -3.32 13.66
N ALA A 574 -28.63 -3.52 13.65
CA ALA A 574 -29.51 -3.23 14.79
C ALA A 574 -29.12 -4.06 16.03
N ARG A 575 -28.80 -5.35 15.88
CA ARG A 575 -28.26 -6.18 16.98
C ARG A 575 -27.00 -5.55 17.58
N LYS A 576 -26.08 -5.04 16.75
CA LYS A 576 -24.84 -4.39 17.22
C LYS A 576 -25.07 -3.05 17.91
N VAL A 577 -26.11 -2.30 17.52
CA VAL A 577 -26.54 -1.10 18.27
C VAL A 577 -26.99 -1.50 19.67
N LEU A 578 -27.82 -2.53 19.80
CA LEU A 578 -28.28 -3.05 21.08
C LEU A 578 -27.14 -3.59 21.98
N GLN A 579 -26.07 -4.09 21.35
CA GLN A 579 -24.87 -4.59 22.03
C GLN A 579 -23.85 -3.48 22.34
N GLY A 580 -24.13 -2.22 22.00
CA GLY A 580 -23.25 -1.09 22.26
C GLY A 580 -21.96 -1.09 21.43
N LEU A 581 -21.95 -1.78 20.29
CA LEU A 581 -20.78 -1.91 19.40
C LEU A 581 -20.72 -0.82 18.32
N THR A 582 -21.87 -0.24 17.98
CA THR A 582 -21.99 0.84 17.00
C THR A 582 -23.18 1.72 17.33
N THR A 583 -23.43 2.73 16.51
CA THR A 583 -24.56 3.66 16.67
C THR A 583 -25.62 3.43 15.62
N ALA A 584 -26.84 3.91 15.87
CA ALA A 584 -27.95 3.83 14.92
C ALA A 584 -27.62 4.51 13.60
N GLU A 585 -27.01 5.72 13.64
CA GLU A 585 -26.63 6.49 12.48
C GLU A 585 -25.67 5.72 11.55
N GLU A 586 -24.65 5.08 12.11
CA GLU A 586 -23.69 4.27 11.34
C GLU A 586 -24.36 3.09 10.63
N VAL A 587 -25.28 2.42 11.30
CA VAL A 587 -26.02 1.29 10.70
C VAL A 587 -26.91 1.77 9.58
N LEU A 588 -27.69 2.84 9.78
CA LEU A 588 -28.57 3.39 8.76
C LEU A 588 -27.79 3.82 7.52
N LEU A 589 -26.66 4.51 7.73
CA LEU A 589 -25.78 4.95 6.62
C LEU A 589 -25.18 3.75 5.88
N ALA A 590 -24.63 2.75 6.58
CA ALA A 590 -23.95 1.62 5.99
C ALA A 590 -24.88 0.64 5.26
N THR A 591 -26.19 0.66 5.58
CA THR A 591 -27.18 -0.27 5.05
C THR A 591 -28.26 0.40 4.17
N ALA A 592 -28.09 1.67 3.80
CA ALA A 592 -29.03 2.41 2.98
C ALA A 592 -29.32 1.73 1.62
N ASP A 593 -28.29 1.17 1.00
CA ASP A 593 -28.38 0.54 -0.33
C ASP A 593 -28.76 -0.97 -0.29
N ALA A 594 -28.90 -1.54 0.92
CA ALA A 594 -29.18 -2.98 1.12
C ALA A 594 -30.64 -3.25 1.55
N SER A 595 -31.49 -2.21 1.56
CA SER A 595 -32.91 -2.27 1.95
C SER A 595 -33.84 -2.44 0.76
#